data_849b93ced1f5b7045d275a39703e241a
#
_entry.id   849b93ced1f5b7045d275a39703e241a
#
_cell.length_a   1.000
_cell.length_b   1.000
_cell.length_c   1.000
_cell.angle_alpha   90.00
_cell.angle_beta   90.00
_cell.angle_gamma   90.00
#
_symmetry.space_group_name_H-M   'P 1'
#
loop_
_entity.id
_entity.type
_entity.pdbx_description
1 polymer ?
#
loop_
_entity_poly.entity_id
_entity_poly.type
_entity_poly.pdbx_seq_one_letter_code
_entity_poly.pdbx_strand_id
1 'polypeptide(L)'
;VLRVGRVLALPVHPRALACGGVLVAALLVAAVATLTLGRLGIPLADLPATLLDDPGGKPGFVLHRLRGPRLVVAMGVGAALGLSGALFQTVTRNPLGSPDVIGLGAGAGAGAAMAALLWPGVVPVPVGALAGAGVAMLLVALATGTGFGSPGRVVVAGIGVAAMASAVTQYVVSTVLRDQAAQLAAYLTGSIAAASWADARLLGLALLVVVPVALVLSDRLRLIELGDELADTLGGRARRTRALAILVAVVAAAAAATVAGPIAFVALTAPQVARRLTGSAGAGVLAAAVTGALIMVGADLVVQQAPRADGLPVGILTGAVGGAYLGFLLLAQWRKGRM
;
A
#
# COMPACT_ATOMS: atom_id res chain seq x y z
N VAL A 1 -2.33 3.71 -29.99
CA VAL A 1 -2.10 5.00 -29.31
C VAL A 1 -3.43 5.69 -29.15
N LEU A 2 -3.92 5.78 -27.91
CA LEU A 2 -5.08 6.62 -27.60
C LEU A 2 -4.59 8.06 -27.48
N ARG A 3 -5.06 8.92 -28.38
CA ARG A 3 -4.80 10.37 -28.31
C ARG A 3 -5.99 11.04 -27.64
N VAL A 4 -5.76 11.60 -26.46
CA VAL A 4 -6.73 12.46 -25.77
C VAL A 4 -6.25 13.91 -25.98
N GLY A 5 -6.84 14.57 -26.99
CA GLY A 5 -6.44 15.91 -27.40
C GLY A 5 -5.05 15.97 -28.08
N ARG A 6 -4.46 17.17 -28.16
CA ARG A 6 -3.13 17.39 -28.75
C ARG A 6 -1.96 17.12 -27.80
N VAL A 7 -2.22 16.83 -26.53
CA VAL A 7 -1.19 16.85 -25.45
C VAL A 7 -0.89 15.49 -24.86
N LEU A 8 -1.79 14.50 -24.95
CA LEU A 8 -1.59 13.18 -24.36
C LEU A 8 -1.68 12.08 -25.43
N ALA A 9 -0.53 11.52 -25.79
CA ALA A 9 -0.41 10.31 -26.60
C ALA A 9 -0.02 9.15 -25.67
N LEU A 10 -0.99 8.37 -25.19
CA LEU A 10 -0.72 7.19 -24.38
C LEU A 10 -0.49 6.00 -25.30
N PRO A 11 0.70 5.38 -25.30
CA PRO A 11 0.94 4.11 -26.01
C PRO A 11 0.18 3.01 -25.27
N VAL A 12 -1.02 2.70 -25.74
CA VAL A 12 -1.85 1.68 -25.12
C VAL A 12 -1.59 0.33 -25.80
N HIS A 13 -1.06 -0.60 -25.05
CA HIS A 13 -0.93 -1.98 -25.49
C HIS A 13 -2.25 -2.71 -25.24
N PRO A 14 -2.85 -3.39 -26.25
CA PRO A 14 -4.14 -4.05 -26.10
C PRO A 14 -4.14 -5.08 -24.96
N ARG A 15 -3.04 -5.79 -24.75
CA ARG A 15 -2.86 -6.70 -23.61
C ARG A 15 -2.97 -5.98 -22.27
N ALA A 16 -2.35 -4.81 -22.11
CA ALA A 16 -2.40 -4.05 -20.87
C ALA A 16 -3.80 -3.53 -20.57
N LEU A 17 -4.57 -3.12 -21.60
CA LEU A 17 -5.97 -2.75 -21.45
C LEU A 17 -6.85 -3.93 -21.05
N ALA A 18 -6.72 -5.06 -21.75
CA ALA A 18 -7.49 -6.26 -21.44
C ALA A 18 -7.21 -6.74 -20.00
N CYS A 19 -5.93 -6.84 -19.62
CA CYS A 19 -5.57 -7.23 -18.26
C CYS A 19 -6.01 -6.20 -17.21
N GLY A 20 -5.93 -4.90 -17.52
CA GLY A 20 -6.47 -3.85 -16.65
C GLY A 20 -7.98 -3.98 -16.44
N GLY A 21 -8.72 -4.24 -17.52
CA GLY A 21 -10.16 -4.53 -17.45
C GLY A 21 -10.49 -5.75 -16.60
N VAL A 22 -9.73 -6.84 -16.77
CA VAL A 22 -9.91 -8.06 -15.95
C VAL A 22 -9.60 -7.77 -14.46
N LEU A 23 -8.55 -7.03 -14.16
CA LEU A 23 -8.20 -6.66 -12.78
C LEU A 23 -9.29 -5.80 -12.13
N VAL A 24 -9.83 -4.82 -12.86
CA VAL A 24 -10.94 -3.99 -12.38
C VAL A 24 -12.20 -4.83 -12.18
N ALA A 25 -12.55 -5.71 -13.13
CA ALA A 25 -13.69 -6.62 -13.00
C ALA A 25 -13.54 -7.55 -11.79
N ALA A 26 -12.35 -8.12 -11.58
CA ALA A 26 -12.04 -8.93 -10.40
C ALA A 26 -12.17 -8.16 -9.10
N LEU A 27 -11.71 -6.89 -9.07
CA LEU A 27 -11.85 -6.01 -7.91
C LEU A 27 -13.32 -5.71 -7.61
N LEU A 28 -14.13 -5.44 -8.64
CA LEU A 28 -15.57 -5.22 -8.48
C LEU A 28 -16.29 -6.48 -7.96
N VAL A 29 -15.95 -7.64 -8.49
CA VAL A 29 -16.49 -8.92 -7.99
C VAL A 29 -16.10 -9.15 -6.52
N ALA A 30 -14.85 -8.91 -6.16
CA ALA A 30 -14.39 -9.02 -4.77
C ALA A 30 -15.09 -8.00 -3.86
N ALA A 31 -15.33 -6.78 -4.33
CA ALA A 31 -16.06 -5.75 -3.59
C ALA A 31 -17.52 -6.15 -3.34
N VAL A 32 -18.22 -6.64 -4.37
CA VAL A 32 -19.59 -7.17 -4.25
C VAL A 32 -19.61 -8.36 -3.29
N ALA A 33 -18.67 -9.29 -3.42
CA ALA A 33 -18.55 -10.43 -2.51
C ALA A 33 -18.33 -9.99 -1.05
N THR A 34 -17.51 -8.97 -0.81
CA THR A 34 -17.30 -8.41 0.54
C THR A 34 -18.58 -7.86 1.13
N LEU A 35 -19.42 -7.21 0.34
CA LEU A 35 -20.69 -6.63 0.81
C LEU A 35 -21.79 -7.67 1.00
N THR A 36 -21.79 -8.74 0.19
CA THR A 36 -22.93 -9.69 0.12
C THR A 36 -22.70 -10.99 0.91
N LEU A 37 -21.46 -11.49 1.03
CA LEU A 37 -21.19 -12.78 1.64
C LEU A 37 -21.22 -12.74 3.18
N GLY A 38 -21.54 -13.91 3.79
CA GLY A 38 -21.51 -14.13 5.23
C GLY A 38 -22.78 -13.68 5.96
N ARG A 39 -22.82 -13.89 7.30
CA ARG A 39 -24.00 -13.69 8.14
C ARG A 39 -24.56 -12.25 8.17
N LEU A 40 -23.67 -11.28 7.97
CA LEU A 40 -24.02 -9.86 7.91
C LEU A 40 -24.01 -9.33 6.47
N GLY A 41 -24.04 -10.22 5.47
CA GLY A 41 -24.10 -9.82 4.06
C GLY A 41 -25.41 -9.11 3.71
N ILE A 42 -25.33 -8.15 2.79
CA ILE A 42 -26.49 -7.53 2.15
C ILE A 42 -26.97 -8.50 1.05
N PRO A 43 -28.24 -8.89 1.02
CA PRO A 43 -28.75 -9.69 -0.09
C PRO A 43 -28.44 -9.03 -1.44
N LEU A 44 -28.01 -9.82 -2.42
CA LEU A 44 -27.59 -9.29 -3.73
C LEU A 44 -28.71 -8.48 -4.42
N ALA A 45 -29.96 -8.90 -4.20
CA ALA A 45 -31.14 -8.20 -4.74
C ALA A 45 -31.33 -6.81 -4.13
N ASP A 46 -30.93 -6.62 -2.86
CA ASP A 46 -31.12 -5.37 -2.13
C ASP A 46 -29.91 -4.42 -2.30
N LEU A 47 -28.79 -4.93 -2.83
CA LEU A 47 -27.55 -4.16 -2.94
C LEU A 47 -27.70 -2.89 -3.80
N PRO A 48 -28.36 -2.90 -4.98
CA PRO A 48 -28.56 -1.68 -5.78
C PRO A 48 -29.38 -0.62 -5.04
N ALA A 49 -30.48 -1.04 -4.42
CA ALA A 49 -31.32 -0.13 -3.64
C ALA A 49 -30.56 0.45 -2.42
N THR A 50 -29.77 -0.40 -1.72
CA THR A 50 -28.97 0.04 -0.58
C THR A 50 -27.88 1.05 -0.98
N LEU A 51 -27.31 0.91 -2.18
CA LEU A 51 -26.28 1.82 -2.68
C LEU A 51 -26.84 3.16 -3.17
N LEU A 52 -28.07 3.18 -3.69
CA LEU A 52 -28.68 4.36 -4.34
C LEU A 52 -29.60 5.16 -3.37
N ASP A 53 -30.41 4.47 -2.57
CA ASP A 53 -31.50 5.07 -1.83
C ASP A 53 -31.34 5.02 -0.30
N ASP A 54 -30.32 4.32 0.22
CA ASP A 54 -30.14 4.06 1.64
C ASP A 54 -31.47 3.70 2.38
N PRO A 55 -32.01 2.50 2.16
CA PRO A 55 -33.32 2.11 2.71
C PRO A 55 -33.33 2.05 4.24
N GLY A 56 -32.21 2.37 4.90
CA GLY A 56 -32.05 2.24 6.34
C GLY A 56 -32.04 0.78 6.79
N GLY A 57 -32.31 0.54 8.05
CA GLY A 57 -32.35 -0.79 8.63
C GLY A 57 -31.01 -1.53 8.60
N LYS A 58 -31.07 -2.88 8.54
CA LYS A 58 -29.86 -3.72 8.56
C LYS A 58 -28.96 -3.51 7.35
N PRO A 59 -29.44 -3.44 6.08
CA PRO A 59 -28.57 -3.21 4.91
C PRO A 59 -27.84 -1.88 4.99
N GLY A 60 -28.52 -0.78 5.29
CA GLY A 60 -27.91 0.54 5.44
C GLY A 60 -26.87 0.57 6.57
N PHE A 61 -27.15 -0.04 7.71
CA PHE A 61 -26.19 -0.15 8.80
C PHE A 61 -24.93 -0.91 8.39
N VAL A 62 -25.08 -2.02 7.68
CA VAL A 62 -23.93 -2.83 7.19
C VAL A 62 -23.11 -2.03 6.20
N LEU A 63 -23.74 -1.33 5.25
CA LEU A 63 -23.06 -0.54 4.24
C LEU A 63 -22.34 0.67 4.87
N HIS A 64 -23.04 1.45 5.72
CA HIS A 64 -22.50 2.73 6.18
C HIS A 64 -21.64 2.64 7.45
N ARG A 65 -21.78 1.57 8.25
CA ARG A 65 -21.08 1.46 9.52
C ARG A 65 -20.08 0.31 9.61
N LEU A 66 -20.29 -0.79 8.87
CA LEU A 66 -19.46 -1.98 9.02
C LEU A 66 -18.59 -2.25 7.80
N ARG A 67 -19.20 -2.61 6.67
CA ARG A 67 -18.47 -3.15 5.51
C ARG A 67 -18.07 -2.10 4.50
N GLY A 68 -18.85 -1.05 4.32
CA GLY A 68 -18.55 0.01 3.36
C GLY A 68 -17.23 0.74 3.67
N PRO A 69 -17.06 1.32 4.87
CA PRO A 69 -15.79 1.96 5.23
C PRO A 69 -14.60 1.01 5.13
N ARG A 70 -14.75 -0.23 5.63
CA ARG A 70 -13.72 -1.26 5.59
C ARG A 70 -13.31 -1.63 4.16
N LEU A 71 -14.27 -1.80 3.25
CA LEU A 71 -14.03 -2.06 1.83
C LEU A 71 -13.29 -0.91 1.16
N VAL A 72 -13.75 0.33 1.34
CA VAL A 72 -13.13 1.51 0.73
C VAL A 72 -11.72 1.71 1.26
N VAL A 73 -11.51 1.51 2.55
CA VAL A 73 -10.18 1.56 3.16
C VAL A 73 -9.28 0.42 2.64
N ALA A 74 -9.78 -0.81 2.52
CA ALA A 74 -9.03 -1.91 1.93
C ALA A 74 -8.56 -1.58 0.51
N MET A 75 -9.47 -1.06 -0.33
CA MET A 75 -9.14 -0.62 -1.69
C MET A 75 -8.09 0.50 -1.68
N GLY A 76 -8.28 1.51 -0.84
CA GLY A 76 -7.38 2.66 -0.74
C GLY A 76 -5.98 2.29 -0.23
N VAL A 77 -5.88 1.49 0.83
CA VAL A 77 -4.62 0.98 1.37
C VAL A 77 -3.89 0.13 0.33
N GLY A 78 -4.61 -0.81 -0.30
CA GLY A 78 -4.02 -1.66 -1.33
C GLY A 78 -3.53 -0.87 -2.54
N ALA A 79 -4.31 0.12 -3.00
CA ALA A 79 -3.93 1.00 -4.09
C ALA A 79 -2.70 1.84 -3.74
N ALA A 80 -2.66 2.44 -2.55
CA ALA A 80 -1.54 3.23 -2.08
C ALA A 80 -0.25 2.41 -1.98
N LEU A 81 -0.31 1.21 -1.40
CA LEU A 81 0.83 0.30 -1.29
C LEU A 81 1.29 -0.21 -2.66
N GLY A 82 0.36 -0.62 -3.53
CA GLY A 82 0.70 -1.09 -4.88
C GLY A 82 1.37 0.00 -5.72
N LEU A 83 0.85 1.24 -5.68
CA LEU A 83 1.46 2.41 -6.32
C LEU A 83 2.85 2.71 -5.74
N SER A 84 2.94 2.75 -4.42
CA SER A 84 4.21 3.00 -3.72
C SER A 84 5.27 2.00 -4.10
N GLY A 85 4.93 0.71 -4.09
CA GLY A 85 5.82 -0.36 -4.52
C GLY A 85 6.27 -0.23 -5.97
N ALA A 86 5.37 0.12 -6.90
CA ALA A 86 5.70 0.31 -8.32
C ALA A 86 6.72 1.42 -8.53
N LEU A 87 6.53 2.56 -7.87
CA LEU A 87 7.48 3.67 -7.91
C LEU A 87 8.83 3.28 -7.33
N PHE A 88 8.81 2.65 -6.15
CA PHE A 88 10.03 2.28 -5.43
C PHE A 88 10.85 1.23 -6.19
N GLN A 89 10.23 0.19 -6.73
CA GLN A 89 10.89 -0.82 -7.55
C GLN A 89 11.50 -0.25 -8.82
N THR A 90 10.83 0.70 -9.46
CA THR A 90 11.33 1.36 -10.67
C THR A 90 12.55 2.23 -10.36
N VAL A 91 12.48 3.04 -9.29
CA VAL A 91 13.58 3.92 -8.88
C VAL A 91 14.80 3.14 -8.43
N THR A 92 14.61 2.07 -7.67
CA THR A 92 15.71 1.22 -7.19
C THR A 92 16.20 0.23 -8.23
N ARG A 93 15.51 0.10 -9.35
CA ARG A 93 15.75 -0.93 -10.37
C ARG A 93 15.85 -2.34 -9.79
N ASN A 94 15.09 -2.53 -8.70
CA ASN A 94 15.07 -3.78 -7.97
C ASN A 94 13.62 -4.27 -7.81
N PRO A 95 13.26 -5.41 -8.41
CA PRO A 95 11.89 -5.94 -8.28
C PRO A 95 11.54 -6.34 -6.83
N LEU A 96 12.53 -6.54 -5.98
CA LEU A 96 12.34 -6.84 -4.56
C LEU A 96 12.34 -5.57 -3.67
N GLY A 97 12.44 -4.39 -4.28
CA GLY A 97 12.36 -3.12 -3.56
C GLY A 97 10.96 -2.88 -2.99
N SER A 98 10.89 -2.49 -1.73
CA SER A 98 9.65 -2.09 -1.06
C SER A 98 9.91 -0.87 -0.19
N PRO A 99 8.97 0.06 -0.05
CA PRO A 99 9.09 1.19 0.88
C PRO A 99 9.20 0.74 2.34
N ASP A 100 8.75 -0.46 2.67
CA ASP A 100 8.90 -1.04 4.01
C ASP A 100 10.37 -1.26 4.40
N VAL A 101 11.23 -1.51 3.40
CA VAL A 101 12.69 -1.67 3.59
C VAL A 101 13.34 -0.39 4.12
N ILE A 102 12.73 0.78 3.90
CA ILE A 102 13.19 2.06 4.47
C ILE A 102 12.81 2.21 5.96
N GLY A 103 12.13 1.23 6.54
CA GLY A 103 11.69 1.29 7.94
C GLY A 103 10.44 2.15 8.16
N LEU A 104 9.73 2.52 7.09
CA LEU A 104 8.58 3.41 7.15
C LEU A 104 7.45 2.83 7.99
N GLY A 105 7.12 1.55 7.79
CA GLY A 105 6.10 0.85 8.56
C GLY A 105 6.46 0.75 10.05
N ALA A 106 7.73 0.44 10.35
CA ALA A 106 8.22 0.39 11.73
C ALA A 106 8.18 1.78 12.39
N GLY A 107 8.56 2.83 11.65
CA GLY A 107 8.45 4.21 12.11
C GLY A 107 7.01 4.63 12.40
N ALA A 108 6.08 4.30 11.50
CA ALA A 108 4.66 4.53 11.72
C ALA A 108 4.14 3.79 12.97
N GLY A 109 4.54 2.53 13.15
CA GLY A 109 4.23 1.74 14.33
C GLY A 109 4.76 2.36 15.62
N ALA A 110 6.00 2.82 15.63
CA ALA A 110 6.59 3.49 16.78
C ALA A 110 5.86 4.79 17.14
N GLY A 111 5.58 5.63 16.14
CA GLY A 111 4.82 6.87 16.35
C GLY A 111 3.38 6.63 16.82
N ALA A 112 2.72 5.60 16.28
CA ALA A 112 1.41 5.16 16.72
C ALA A 112 1.43 4.68 18.18
N ALA A 113 2.42 3.87 18.56
CA ALA A 113 2.61 3.37 19.92
C ALA A 113 2.84 4.53 20.89
N MET A 114 3.71 5.46 20.55
CA MET A 114 3.96 6.64 21.37
C MET A 114 2.70 7.49 21.55
N ALA A 115 1.93 7.77 20.47
CA ALA A 115 0.71 8.54 20.54
C ALA A 115 -0.34 7.84 21.42
N ALA A 116 -0.55 6.53 21.20
CA ALA A 116 -1.57 5.78 21.91
C ALA A 116 -1.28 5.62 23.40
N LEU A 117 -0.01 5.45 23.75
CA LEU A 117 0.36 5.01 25.11
C LEU A 117 1.01 6.09 25.95
N LEU A 118 1.75 7.02 25.37
CA LEU A 118 2.39 8.12 26.12
C LEU A 118 1.52 9.38 26.16
N TRP A 119 0.68 9.62 25.14
CA TRP A 119 -0.20 10.78 25.05
C TRP A 119 -1.66 10.36 24.70
N PRO A 120 -2.29 9.48 25.51
CA PRO A 120 -3.62 8.99 25.22
C PRO A 120 -4.65 10.13 25.21
N GLY A 121 -5.44 10.21 24.13
CA GLY A 121 -6.44 11.26 23.94
C GLY A 121 -5.91 12.65 23.58
N VAL A 122 -4.60 12.89 23.65
CA VAL A 122 -3.96 14.16 23.27
C VAL A 122 -3.51 14.14 21.81
N VAL A 123 -2.81 13.08 21.42
CA VAL A 123 -2.34 12.89 20.03
C VAL A 123 -3.14 11.75 19.40
N PRO A 124 -3.91 11.99 18.34
CA PRO A 124 -4.56 10.92 17.59
C PRO A 124 -3.53 9.91 17.04
N VAL A 125 -3.79 8.62 17.17
CA VAL A 125 -2.91 7.54 16.70
C VAL A 125 -2.46 7.72 15.25
N PRO A 126 -3.36 8.09 14.29
CA PRO A 126 -2.96 8.36 12.91
C PRO A 126 -1.93 9.49 12.77
N VAL A 127 -2.05 10.53 13.60
CA VAL A 127 -1.08 11.65 13.59
C VAL A 127 0.29 11.19 14.10
N GLY A 128 0.30 10.41 15.18
CA GLY A 128 1.52 9.79 15.69
C GLY A 128 2.18 8.88 14.66
N ALA A 129 1.39 8.03 13.98
CA ALA A 129 1.89 7.15 12.92
C ALA A 129 2.51 7.94 11.76
N LEU A 130 1.85 8.99 11.30
CA LEU A 130 2.37 9.84 10.23
C LEU A 130 3.67 10.54 10.64
N ALA A 131 3.72 11.07 11.86
CA ALA A 131 4.93 11.69 12.41
C ALA A 131 6.08 10.68 12.52
N GLY A 132 5.82 9.47 13.02
CA GLY A 132 6.81 8.41 13.14
C GLY A 132 7.35 7.95 11.77
N ALA A 133 6.48 7.80 10.77
CA ALA A 133 6.88 7.54 9.39
C ALA A 133 7.76 8.67 8.82
N GLY A 134 7.39 9.93 9.07
CA GLY A 134 8.17 11.10 8.68
C GLY A 134 9.54 11.15 9.33
N VAL A 135 9.64 10.86 10.62
CA VAL A 135 10.93 10.76 11.35
C VAL A 135 11.78 9.64 10.78
N ALA A 136 11.23 8.45 10.55
CA ALA A 136 11.96 7.34 9.94
C ALA A 136 12.52 7.72 8.57
N MET A 137 11.70 8.35 7.72
CA MET A 137 12.14 8.84 6.42
C MET A 137 13.25 9.90 6.53
N LEU A 138 13.11 10.83 7.47
CA LEU A 138 14.12 11.86 7.71
C LEU A 138 15.47 11.25 8.14
N LEU A 139 15.45 10.28 9.06
CA LEU A 139 16.65 9.56 9.51
C LEU A 139 17.34 8.84 8.35
N VAL A 140 16.58 8.15 7.51
CA VAL A 140 17.14 7.50 6.32
C VAL A 140 17.71 8.53 5.33
N ALA A 141 17.02 9.65 5.12
CA ALA A 141 17.50 10.71 4.24
C ALA A 141 18.80 11.34 4.77
N LEU A 142 18.91 11.58 6.06
CA LEU A 142 20.13 12.09 6.70
C LEU A 142 21.30 11.09 6.60
N ALA A 143 21.01 9.79 6.82
CA ALA A 143 22.03 8.74 6.75
C ALA A 143 22.54 8.47 5.31
N THR A 144 21.70 8.68 4.29
CA THR A 144 22.03 8.39 2.89
C THR A 144 22.47 9.61 2.07
N GLY A 145 22.29 10.80 2.63
CA GLY A 145 22.50 12.07 1.94
C GLY A 145 21.36 12.45 0.98
N THR A 146 21.37 13.70 0.52
CA THR A 146 20.30 14.24 -0.33
C THR A 146 20.32 13.58 -1.72
N GLY A 147 19.28 12.79 -2.03
CA GLY A 147 19.03 12.30 -3.38
C GLY A 147 18.93 10.79 -3.56
N PHE A 148 19.08 10.02 -2.49
CA PHE A 148 18.91 8.55 -2.54
C PHE A 148 19.70 7.88 -3.69
N GLY A 149 20.89 8.41 -4.00
CA GLY A 149 21.69 8.02 -5.15
C GLY A 149 22.26 6.59 -5.12
N SER A 150 22.26 5.96 -3.94
CA SER A 150 22.74 4.60 -3.75
C SER A 150 21.68 3.72 -3.11
N PRO A 151 20.98 2.86 -3.89
CA PRO A 151 19.94 1.99 -3.37
C PRO A 151 20.40 1.10 -2.20
N GLY A 152 21.64 0.59 -2.26
CA GLY A 152 22.19 -0.24 -1.17
C GLY A 152 22.32 0.52 0.16
N ARG A 153 22.76 1.77 0.14
CA ARG A 153 22.83 2.60 1.37
C ARG A 153 21.43 2.87 1.95
N VAL A 154 20.44 3.10 1.10
CA VAL A 154 19.05 3.31 1.52
C VAL A 154 18.51 2.07 2.25
N VAL A 155 18.78 0.88 1.72
CA VAL A 155 18.38 -0.38 2.35
C VAL A 155 19.04 -0.57 3.71
N VAL A 156 20.36 -0.38 3.81
CA VAL A 156 21.10 -0.55 5.08
C VAL A 156 20.63 0.47 6.12
N ALA A 157 20.49 1.74 5.74
CA ALA A 157 19.97 2.79 6.62
C ALA A 157 18.53 2.47 7.08
N GLY A 158 17.70 1.98 6.16
CA GLY A 158 16.31 1.58 6.42
C GLY A 158 16.22 0.45 7.45
N ILE A 159 17.05 -0.59 7.31
CA ILE A 159 17.13 -1.69 8.29
C ILE A 159 17.51 -1.16 9.68
N GLY A 160 18.51 -0.26 9.76
CA GLY A 160 18.90 0.37 11.02
C GLY A 160 17.77 1.17 11.66
N VAL A 161 17.09 2.01 10.86
CA VAL A 161 15.95 2.83 11.32
C VAL A 161 14.77 1.94 11.74
N ALA A 162 14.49 0.87 10.99
CA ALA A 162 13.45 -0.10 11.34
C ALA A 162 13.75 -0.80 12.69
N ALA A 163 14.99 -1.19 12.92
CA ALA A 163 15.41 -1.79 14.19
C ALA A 163 15.25 -0.81 15.36
N MET A 164 15.66 0.46 15.20
CA MET A 164 15.49 1.51 16.20
C MET A 164 14.00 1.76 16.49
N ALA A 165 13.18 1.91 15.47
CA ALA A 165 11.73 2.10 15.61
C ALA A 165 11.06 0.92 16.30
N SER A 166 11.44 -0.31 15.95
CA SER A 166 10.95 -1.53 16.62
C SER A 166 11.34 -1.57 18.09
N ALA A 167 12.56 -1.17 18.44
CA ALA A 167 13.01 -1.08 19.84
C ALA A 167 12.18 -0.05 20.62
N VAL A 168 11.91 1.13 20.04
CA VAL A 168 11.01 2.15 20.63
C VAL A 168 9.61 1.57 20.85
N THR A 169 9.05 0.90 19.85
CA THR A 169 7.72 0.26 19.95
C THR A 169 7.70 -0.75 21.10
N GLN A 170 8.69 -1.64 21.17
CA GLN A 170 8.77 -2.67 22.20
C GLN A 170 8.91 -2.06 23.60
N TYR A 171 9.76 -1.03 23.74
CA TYR A 171 9.93 -0.32 25.01
C TYR A 171 8.59 0.29 25.46
N VAL A 172 7.92 1.04 24.59
CA VAL A 172 6.63 1.68 24.91
C VAL A 172 5.56 0.64 25.28
N VAL A 173 5.44 -0.44 24.51
CA VAL A 173 4.47 -1.53 24.78
C VAL A 173 4.77 -2.24 26.11
N SER A 174 6.05 -2.43 26.45
CA SER A 174 6.45 -3.14 27.68
C SER A 174 6.21 -2.31 28.96
N THR A 175 6.12 -1.00 28.84
CA THR A 175 5.94 -0.07 29.98
C THR A 175 4.48 0.24 30.30
N VAL A 176 3.53 -0.14 29.43
CA VAL A 176 2.11 0.22 29.55
C VAL A 176 1.25 -1.00 29.90
N LEU A 177 0.16 -0.72 30.65
CA LEU A 177 -0.80 -1.72 31.17
C LEU A 177 -1.45 -2.56 30.05
N ARG A 178 -1.67 -3.86 30.36
CA ARG A 178 -2.08 -4.93 29.42
C ARG A 178 -3.35 -4.65 28.59
N ASP A 179 -4.28 -3.86 29.06
CA ASP A 179 -5.59 -3.67 28.40
C ASP A 179 -5.51 -2.82 27.12
N GLN A 180 -4.55 -1.91 27.02
CA GLN A 180 -4.33 -1.11 25.81
C GLN A 180 -3.40 -1.80 24.79
N ALA A 181 -2.61 -2.78 25.26
CA ALA A 181 -1.65 -3.50 24.43
C ALA A 181 -2.34 -4.34 23.34
N ALA A 182 -3.54 -4.87 23.55
CA ALA A 182 -4.24 -5.70 22.58
C ALA A 182 -4.67 -4.92 21.32
N GLN A 183 -5.21 -3.71 21.50
CA GLN A 183 -5.61 -2.85 20.38
C GLN A 183 -4.39 -2.38 19.56
N LEU A 184 -3.32 -2.04 20.28
CA LEU A 184 -2.07 -1.64 19.64
C LEU A 184 -1.43 -2.82 18.90
N ALA A 185 -1.46 -4.03 19.45
CA ALA A 185 -0.95 -5.24 18.79
C ALA A 185 -1.67 -5.50 17.45
N ALA A 186 -3.00 -5.33 17.40
CA ALA A 186 -3.75 -5.43 16.15
C ALA A 186 -3.32 -4.37 15.12
N TYR A 187 -3.08 -3.12 15.55
CA TYR A 187 -2.57 -2.07 14.68
C TYR A 187 -1.15 -2.38 14.18
N LEU A 188 -0.25 -2.82 15.07
CA LEU A 188 1.15 -3.14 14.73
C LEU A 188 1.28 -4.34 13.78
N THR A 189 0.27 -5.22 13.74
CA THR A 189 0.22 -6.35 12.79
C THR A 189 -0.48 -5.99 11.47
N GLY A 190 -1.00 -4.79 11.36
CA GLY A 190 -1.74 -4.32 10.18
C GLY A 190 -3.20 -4.77 10.15
N SER A 191 -4.12 -3.90 10.53
CA SER A 191 -5.55 -4.21 10.61
C SER A 191 -6.41 -3.08 10.05
N ILE A 192 -7.45 -3.45 9.32
CA ILE A 192 -8.51 -2.55 8.83
C ILE A 192 -9.87 -2.86 9.48
N ALA A 193 -9.87 -3.65 10.56
CA ALA A 193 -11.12 -4.08 11.21
C ALA A 193 -11.91 -2.91 11.81
N ALA A 194 -11.23 -1.89 12.30
CA ALA A 194 -11.81 -0.68 12.87
C ALA A 194 -11.91 0.50 11.88
N ALA A 195 -11.79 0.23 10.57
CA ALA A 195 -11.78 1.26 9.53
C ALA A 195 -13.07 2.11 9.53
N SER A 196 -12.90 3.40 9.38
CA SER A 196 -13.95 4.41 9.39
C SER A 196 -14.02 5.22 8.10
N TRP A 197 -15.08 5.98 7.88
CA TRP A 197 -15.16 6.93 6.77
C TRP A 197 -14.16 8.08 6.90
N ALA A 198 -13.68 8.40 8.10
CA ALA A 198 -12.60 9.35 8.28
C ALA A 198 -11.29 8.83 7.68
N ASP A 199 -11.00 7.54 7.89
CA ASP A 199 -9.84 6.86 7.29
C ASP A 199 -9.96 6.78 5.76
N ALA A 200 -11.15 6.45 5.27
CA ALA A 200 -11.43 6.45 3.83
C ALA A 200 -11.20 7.82 3.18
N ARG A 201 -11.63 8.90 3.85
CA ARG A 201 -11.40 10.28 3.38
C ARG A 201 -9.92 10.66 3.39
N LEU A 202 -9.17 10.31 4.44
CA LEU A 202 -7.73 10.55 4.53
C LEU A 202 -7.00 9.87 3.36
N LEU A 203 -7.27 8.59 3.15
CA LEU A 203 -6.69 7.83 2.02
C LEU A 203 -7.12 8.39 0.67
N GLY A 204 -8.40 8.73 0.52
CA GLY A 204 -8.93 9.33 -0.71
C GLY A 204 -8.23 10.64 -1.07
N LEU A 205 -8.04 11.54 -0.09
CA LEU A 205 -7.31 12.79 -0.27
C LEU A 205 -5.84 12.55 -0.61
N ALA A 206 -5.19 11.61 0.08
CA ALA A 206 -3.80 11.25 -0.23
C ALA A 206 -3.68 10.71 -1.66
N LEU A 207 -4.54 9.78 -2.07
CA LEU A 207 -4.53 9.19 -3.41
C LEU A 207 -4.89 10.23 -4.49
N LEU A 208 -5.79 11.18 -4.21
CA LEU A 208 -6.15 12.26 -5.12
C LEU A 208 -4.94 13.12 -5.50
N VAL A 209 -3.97 13.27 -4.60
CA VAL A 209 -2.71 13.99 -4.85
C VAL A 209 -1.65 13.07 -5.44
N VAL A 210 -1.46 11.91 -4.83
CA VAL A 210 -0.36 10.98 -5.15
C VAL A 210 -0.52 10.36 -6.54
N VAL A 211 -1.74 9.95 -6.92
CA VAL A 211 -1.97 9.28 -8.22
C VAL A 211 -1.64 10.18 -9.42
N PRO A 212 -2.14 11.42 -9.52
CA PRO A 212 -1.78 12.30 -10.62
C PRO A 212 -0.27 12.58 -10.70
N VAL A 213 0.38 12.82 -9.57
CA VAL A 213 1.82 13.07 -9.53
C VAL A 213 2.59 11.83 -9.99
N ALA A 214 2.21 10.64 -9.54
CA ALA A 214 2.82 9.37 -9.97
C ALA A 214 2.64 9.12 -11.47
N LEU A 215 1.49 9.47 -12.03
CA LEU A 215 1.24 9.37 -13.47
C LEU A 215 2.12 10.32 -14.28
N VAL A 216 2.25 11.56 -13.86
CA VAL A 216 3.17 12.53 -14.51
C VAL A 216 4.63 12.08 -14.43
N LEU A 217 5.01 11.45 -13.30
CA LEU A 217 6.37 10.91 -13.14
C LEU A 217 6.60 9.64 -13.96
N SER A 218 5.56 8.90 -14.31
CA SER A 218 5.69 7.58 -14.93
C SER A 218 6.47 7.59 -16.25
N ASP A 219 6.31 8.64 -17.06
CA ASP A 219 7.05 8.78 -18.34
C ASP A 219 8.53 9.08 -18.10
N ARG A 220 8.85 9.92 -17.12
CA ARG A 220 10.25 10.19 -16.74
C ARG A 220 10.93 8.99 -16.10
N LEU A 221 10.17 8.18 -15.37
CA LEU A 221 10.67 6.95 -14.74
C LEU A 221 11.09 5.91 -15.78
N ARG A 222 10.44 5.85 -16.95
CA ARG A 222 10.86 5.00 -18.07
C ARG A 222 12.25 5.39 -18.58
N LEU A 223 12.58 6.68 -18.61
CA LEU A 223 13.91 7.13 -19.00
C LEU A 223 14.97 6.71 -17.98
N ILE A 224 14.64 6.73 -16.69
CA ILE A 224 15.55 6.30 -15.61
C ILE A 224 15.87 4.80 -15.71
N GLU A 225 14.98 3.98 -16.23
CA GLU A 225 15.22 2.55 -16.44
C GLU A 225 16.37 2.30 -17.46
N LEU A 226 16.59 3.24 -18.40
CA LEU A 226 17.67 3.16 -19.41
C LEU A 226 19.05 3.54 -18.86
N GLY A 227 19.13 4.09 -17.65
CA GLY A 227 20.35 4.60 -17.03
C GLY A 227 20.29 6.10 -16.78
N ASP A 228 21.03 6.56 -15.76
CA ASP A 228 20.98 7.96 -15.31
C ASP A 228 21.54 8.93 -16.36
N GLU A 229 22.66 8.57 -17.00
CA GLU A 229 23.32 9.39 -18.03
C GLU A 229 22.41 9.57 -19.25
N LEU A 230 21.79 8.48 -19.72
CA LEU A 230 20.84 8.55 -20.84
C LEU A 230 19.57 9.32 -20.45
N ALA A 231 19.07 9.11 -19.25
CA ALA A 231 17.91 9.84 -18.76
C ALA A 231 18.17 11.35 -18.72
N ASP A 232 19.34 11.78 -18.25
CA ASP A 232 19.69 13.19 -18.17
C ASP A 232 19.89 13.83 -19.55
N THR A 233 20.53 13.13 -20.51
CA THR A 233 20.66 13.59 -21.90
C THR A 233 19.32 13.74 -22.60
N LEU A 234 18.34 12.89 -22.26
CA LEU A 234 16.97 12.95 -22.77
C LEU A 234 16.04 13.92 -21.97
N GLY A 235 16.61 14.70 -21.05
CA GLY A 235 15.86 15.68 -20.26
C GLY A 235 15.08 15.09 -19.08
N GLY A 236 15.33 13.84 -18.72
CA GLY A 236 14.63 13.11 -17.65
C GLY A 236 14.96 13.60 -16.24
N ARG A 237 16.02 14.42 -16.05
CA ARG A 237 16.46 14.95 -14.75
C ARG A 237 16.48 13.86 -13.68
N ALA A 238 17.27 12.79 -13.92
CA ALA A 238 17.24 11.54 -13.18
C ALA A 238 17.22 11.72 -11.64
N ARG A 239 18.11 12.57 -11.11
CA ARG A 239 18.20 12.84 -9.67
C ARG A 239 16.90 13.42 -9.08
N ARG A 240 16.31 14.42 -9.75
CA ARG A 240 15.06 15.06 -9.28
C ARG A 240 13.86 14.12 -9.40
N THR A 241 13.76 13.43 -10.54
CA THR A 241 12.67 12.47 -10.77
C THR A 241 12.72 11.33 -9.77
N ARG A 242 13.93 10.81 -9.45
CA ARG A 242 14.12 9.78 -8.43
C ARG A 242 13.69 10.27 -7.06
N ALA A 243 14.14 11.43 -6.62
CA ALA A 243 13.78 12.00 -5.33
C ALA A 243 12.27 12.23 -5.19
N LEU A 244 11.62 12.78 -6.23
CA LEU A 244 10.17 12.96 -6.24
C LEU A 244 9.41 11.64 -6.23
N ALA A 245 9.85 10.64 -6.98
CA ALA A 245 9.20 9.33 -7.02
C ALA A 245 9.31 8.61 -5.67
N ILE A 246 10.46 8.70 -4.98
CA ILE A 246 10.61 8.17 -3.62
C ILE A 246 9.69 8.92 -2.65
N LEU A 247 9.66 10.26 -2.72
CA LEU A 247 8.78 11.05 -1.87
C LEU A 247 7.31 10.66 -2.04
N VAL A 248 6.85 10.54 -3.28
CA VAL A 248 5.48 10.12 -3.61
C VAL A 248 5.20 8.69 -3.11
N ALA A 249 6.16 7.77 -3.30
CA ALA A 249 6.05 6.40 -2.80
C ALA A 249 5.93 6.35 -1.28
N VAL A 250 6.75 7.15 -0.58
CA VAL A 250 6.74 7.24 0.89
C VAL A 250 5.44 7.85 1.40
N VAL A 251 4.96 8.93 0.79
CA VAL A 251 3.68 9.56 1.18
C VAL A 251 2.51 8.57 1.01
N ALA A 252 2.48 7.82 -0.09
CA ALA A 252 1.47 6.79 -0.32
C ALA A 252 1.53 5.69 0.75
N ALA A 253 2.71 5.15 1.02
CA ALA A 253 2.89 4.10 2.03
C ALA A 253 2.62 4.62 3.45
N ALA A 254 3.01 5.86 3.77
CA ALA A 254 2.73 6.48 5.06
C ALA A 254 1.23 6.67 5.28
N ALA A 255 0.49 7.14 4.27
CA ALA A 255 -0.97 7.26 4.35
C ALA A 255 -1.64 5.90 4.59
N ALA A 256 -1.19 4.84 3.91
CA ALA A 256 -1.67 3.48 4.14
C ALA A 256 -1.36 3.00 5.56
N ALA A 257 -0.12 3.16 6.02
CA ALA A 257 0.32 2.74 7.34
C ALA A 257 -0.37 3.53 8.47
N THR A 258 -0.68 4.81 8.25
CA THR A 258 -1.42 5.65 9.21
C THR A 258 -2.81 5.08 9.52
N VAL A 259 -3.48 4.54 8.51
CA VAL A 259 -4.87 4.03 8.62
C VAL A 259 -4.89 2.55 9.03
N ALA A 260 -4.05 1.73 8.42
CA ALA A 260 -4.11 0.27 8.55
C ALA A 260 -2.98 -0.32 9.39
N GLY A 261 -2.04 0.51 9.86
CA GLY A 261 -0.78 0.02 10.39
C GLY A 261 0.14 -0.54 9.30
N PRO A 262 1.28 -1.14 9.69
CA PRO A 262 2.22 -1.72 8.75
C PRO A 262 1.64 -2.99 8.10
N ILE A 263 1.41 -2.96 6.79
CA ILE A 263 0.96 -4.10 6.00
C ILE A 263 2.09 -4.56 5.10
N ALA A 264 2.63 -5.73 5.41
CA ALA A 264 3.75 -6.28 4.67
C ALA A 264 3.33 -6.88 3.31
N PHE A 265 4.30 -6.93 2.40
CA PHE A 265 4.28 -7.63 1.11
C PHE A 265 3.33 -7.09 0.03
N VAL A 266 2.28 -6.34 0.31
CA VAL A 266 1.39 -5.80 -0.73
C VAL A 266 2.16 -4.87 -1.67
N ALA A 267 2.98 -3.96 -1.13
CA ALA A 267 3.83 -3.07 -1.91
C ALA A 267 4.91 -3.83 -2.73
N LEU A 268 5.33 -5.00 -2.26
CA LEU A 268 6.28 -5.86 -2.97
C LEU A 268 5.63 -6.63 -4.10
N THR A 269 4.49 -7.28 -3.83
CA THR A 269 3.88 -8.26 -4.74
C THR A 269 3.00 -7.63 -5.79
N ALA A 270 2.22 -6.60 -5.45
CA ALA A 270 1.26 -5.98 -6.37
C ALA A 270 1.90 -5.48 -7.69
N PRO A 271 3.01 -4.72 -7.69
CA PRO A 271 3.62 -4.29 -8.95
C PRO A 271 4.22 -5.43 -9.75
N GLN A 272 4.71 -6.49 -9.10
CA GLN A 272 5.25 -7.65 -9.80
C GLN A 272 4.14 -8.46 -10.50
N VAL A 273 3.04 -8.70 -9.82
CA VAL A 273 1.86 -9.36 -10.40
C VAL A 273 1.32 -8.51 -11.55
N ALA A 274 1.14 -7.21 -11.35
CA ALA A 274 0.68 -6.28 -12.37
C ALA A 274 1.55 -6.32 -13.64
N ARG A 275 2.87 -6.23 -13.49
CA ARG A 275 3.81 -6.28 -14.63
C ARG A 275 3.76 -7.62 -15.37
N ARG A 276 3.66 -8.74 -14.66
CA ARG A 276 3.56 -10.07 -15.29
C ARG A 276 2.28 -10.23 -16.10
N LEU A 277 1.16 -9.74 -15.58
CA LEU A 277 -0.14 -9.81 -16.25
C LEU A 277 -0.18 -8.89 -17.48
N THR A 278 0.17 -7.62 -17.29
CA THR A 278 0.07 -6.61 -18.36
C THR A 278 1.16 -6.74 -19.42
N GLY A 279 2.31 -7.32 -19.08
CA GLY A 279 3.49 -7.37 -19.95
C GLY A 279 4.04 -5.96 -20.27
N SER A 280 3.64 -4.94 -19.51
CA SER A 280 4.06 -3.57 -19.75
C SER A 280 5.48 -3.33 -19.23
N ALA A 281 6.30 -2.67 -20.07
CA ALA A 281 7.55 -2.07 -19.65
C ALA A 281 7.23 -0.76 -18.89
N GLY A 282 7.96 -0.49 -17.80
CA GLY A 282 7.82 0.70 -16.99
C GLY A 282 7.06 0.49 -15.68
N ALA A 283 6.86 1.57 -14.91
CA ALA A 283 6.34 1.51 -13.54
C ALA A 283 4.97 0.86 -13.39
N GLY A 284 4.12 0.91 -14.43
CA GLY A 284 2.79 0.29 -14.41
C GLY A 284 1.92 0.71 -13.21
N VAL A 285 2.02 1.98 -12.82
CA VAL A 285 1.50 2.54 -11.56
C VAL A 285 0.02 2.22 -11.32
N LEU A 286 -0.83 2.43 -12.33
CA LEU A 286 -2.28 2.17 -12.20
C LEU A 286 -2.58 0.67 -12.06
N ALA A 287 -1.93 -0.17 -12.88
CA ALA A 287 -2.11 -1.60 -12.79
C ALA A 287 -1.65 -2.14 -11.43
N ALA A 288 -0.54 -1.61 -10.89
CA ALA A 288 -0.06 -1.96 -9.56
C ALA A 288 -1.01 -1.49 -8.46
N ALA A 289 -1.60 -0.29 -8.59
CA ALA A 289 -2.59 0.21 -7.64
C ALA A 289 -3.85 -0.67 -7.61
N VAL A 290 -4.41 -1.00 -8.78
CA VAL A 290 -5.59 -1.88 -8.87
C VAL A 290 -5.27 -3.29 -8.36
N THR A 291 -4.08 -3.82 -8.68
CA THR A 291 -3.65 -5.14 -8.19
C THR A 291 -3.48 -5.12 -6.65
N GLY A 292 -2.90 -4.05 -6.10
CA GLY A 292 -2.78 -3.89 -4.65
C GLY A 292 -4.15 -3.81 -3.97
N ALA A 293 -5.09 -3.05 -4.53
CA ALA A 293 -6.46 -2.99 -4.06
C ALA A 293 -7.11 -4.38 -4.08
N LEU A 294 -6.96 -5.13 -5.16
CA LEU A 294 -7.49 -6.50 -5.29
C LEU A 294 -6.88 -7.46 -4.25
N ILE A 295 -5.56 -7.39 -4.03
CA ILE A 295 -4.89 -8.20 -3.01
C ILE A 295 -5.43 -7.88 -1.61
N MET A 296 -5.59 -6.60 -1.27
CA MET A 296 -6.09 -6.17 0.03
C MET A 296 -7.55 -6.56 0.26
N VAL A 297 -8.42 -6.30 -0.72
CA VAL A 297 -9.84 -6.68 -0.62
C VAL A 297 -9.98 -8.20 -0.57
N GLY A 298 -9.20 -8.93 -1.37
CA GLY A 298 -9.19 -10.39 -1.35
C GLY A 298 -8.72 -10.97 -0.02
N ALA A 299 -7.64 -10.43 0.55
CA ALA A 299 -7.14 -10.83 1.86
C ALA A 299 -8.17 -10.54 2.96
N ASP A 300 -8.77 -9.35 2.93
CA ASP A 300 -9.80 -8.97 3.90
C ASP A 300 -11.07 -9.84 3.78
N LEU A 301 -11.48 -10.15 2.56
CA LEU A 301 -12.60 -11.06 2.30
C LEU A 301 -12.34 -12.46 2.89
N VAL A 302 -11.13 -13.00 2.70
CA VAL A 302 -10.75 -14.29 3.29
C VAL A 302 -10.81 -14.24 4.82
N VAL A 303 -10.27 -13.19 5.44
CA VAL A 303 -10.34 -13.01 6.90
C VAL A 303 -11.78 -12.95 7.39
N GLN A 304 -12.66 -12.24 6.67
CA GLN A 304 -14.08 -12.12 7.05
C GLN A 304 -14.89 -13.42 6.92
N GLN A 305 -14.48 -14.33 6.01
CA GLN A 305 -15.22 -15.56 5.72
C GLN A 305 -14.63 -16.81 6.39
N ALA A 306 -13.39 -16.76 6.87
CA ALA A 306 -12.74 -17.91 7.47
C ALA A 306 -13.27 -18.19 8.89
N PRO A 307 -13.83 -19.40 9.18
CA PRO A 307 -14.54 -19.70 10.43
C PRO A 307 -13.74 -19.58 11.72
N ARG A 308 -12.42 -19.48 11.62
CA ARG A 308 -11.49 -19.37 12.77
C ARG A 308 -10.61 -18.12 12.70
N ALA A 309 -10.88 -17.23 11.72
CA ALA A 309 -10.10 -16.03 11.48
C ALA A 309 -10.81 -14.75 11.93
N ASP A 310 -11.94 -14.88 12.61
CA ASP A 310 -12.68 -13.73 13.14
C ASP A 310 -11.78 -12.88 14.04
N GLY A 311 -11.58 -11.62 13.62
CA GLY A 311 -10.72 -10.68 14.35
C GLY A 311 -9.22 -10.75 14.03
N LEU A 312 -8.77 -11.65 13.12
CA LEU A 312 -7.37 -11.65 12.69
C LEU A 312 -7.04 -10.37 11.92
N PRO A 313 -5.90 -9.73 12.21
CA PRO A 313 -5.40 -8.64 11.39
C PRO A 313 -5.11 -9.11 9.95
N VAL A 314 -5.56 -8.33 8.96
CA VAL A 314 -5.35 -8.65 7.53
C VAL A 314 -3.85 -8.73 7.17
N GLY A 315 -3.00 -8.01 7.90
CA GLY A 315 -1.55 -8.02 7.72
C GLY A 315 -0.91 -9.40 7.95
N ILE A 316 -1.50 -10.24 8.80
CA ILE A 316 -1.03 -11.63 9.00
C ILE A 316 -1.22 -12.44 7.70
N LEU A 317 -2.40 -12.33 7.07
CA LEU A 317 -2.69 -13.05 5.83
C LEU A 317 -1.85 -12.53 4.66
N THR A 318 -1.74 -11.21 4.51
CA THR A 318 -0.89 -10.62 3.45
C THR A 318 0.58 -10.99 3.65
N GLY A 319 1.05 -11.05 4.90
CA GLY A 319 2.38 -11.50 5.27
C GLY A 319 2.63 -12.97 4.89
N ALA A 320 1.71 -13.86 5.23
CA ALA A 320 1.80 -15.28 4.91
C ALA A 320 1.80 -15.55 3.40
N VAL A 321 0.83 -14.95 2.68
CA VAL A 321 0.71 -15.12 1.21
C VAL A 321 1.89 -14.49 0.49
N GLY A 322 2.30 -13.28 0.91
CA GLY A 322 3.43 -12.58 0.30
C GLY A 322 4.77 -13.26 0.56
N GLY A 323 4.97 -13.79 1.77
CA GLY A 323 6.15 -14.59 2.10
C GLY A 323 6.23 -15.88 1.29
N ALA A 324 5.11 -16.60 1.15
CA ALA A 324 5.03 -17.78 0.29
C ALA A 324 5.31 -17.45 -1.19
N TYR A 325 4.77 -16.34 -1.69
CA TYR A 325 5.04 -15.86 -3.05
C TYR A 325 6.53 -15.53 -3.27
N LEU A 326 7.16 -14.85 -2.30
CA LEU A 326 8.59 -14.55 -2.38
C LEU A 326 9.43 -15.82 -2.38
N GLY A 327 9.11 -16.79 -1.52
CA GLY A 327 9.76 -18.11 -1.50
C GLY A 327 9.64 -18.83 -2.85
N PHE A 328 8.44 -18.82 -3.44
CA PHE A 328 8.22 -19.35 -4.80
C PHE A 328 9.08 -18.64 -5.86
N LEU A 329 9.18 -17.32 -5.79
CA LEU A 329 10.00 -16.54 -6.73
C LEU A 329 11.48 -16.91 -6.64
N LEU A 330 12.03 -17.02 -5.43
CA LEU A 330 13.43 -17.38 -5.21
C LEU A 330 13.70 -18.78 -5.74
N LEU A 331 12.84 -19.76 -5.44
CA LEU A 331 12.96 -21.12 -5.96
C LEU A 331 12.89 -21.16 -7.49
N ALA A 332 12.00 -20.37 -8.10
CA ALA A 332 11.86 -20.30 -9.55
C ALA A 332 13.08 -19.66 -10.22
N GLN A 333 13.74 -18.68 -9.60
CA GLN A 333 14.98 -18.08 -10.07
C GLN A 333 16.16 -19.02 -9.91
N TRP A 334 16.26 -19.71 -8.79
CA TRP A 334 17.29 -20.69 -8.54
C TRP A 334 17.26 -21.83 -9.56
N ARG A 335 16.08 -22.38 -9.86
CA ARG A 335 15.91 -23.41 -10.90
C ARG A 335 16.28 -22.96 -12.31
N LYS A 336 16.26 -21.64 -12.58
CA LYS A 336 16.64 -21.06 -13.88
C LYS A 336 18.12 -20.70 -13.96
N GLY A 337 18.94 -21.00 -12.94
CA GLY A 337 20.38 -20.71 -12.92
C GLY A 337 20.75 -19.23 -13.00
N ARG A 338 19.87 -18.33 -12.52
CA ARG A 338 20.02 -16.87 -12.59
C ARG A 338 20.38 -16.21 -11.26
N MET A 339 20.97 -16.96 -10.34
CA MET A 339 21.65 -16.40 -9.17
C MET A 339 23.14 -16.56 -9.28
#